data_67b9c895f89e1d075bf56ad8739c7c6e
#
_entry.id   67b9c895f89e1d075bf56ad8739c7c6e
#
_cell.length_a   1.000
_cell.length_b   1.000
_cell.length_c   1.000
_cell.angle_alpha   90.00
_cell.angle_beta   90.00
_cell.angle_gamma   90.00
#
_symmetry.space_group_name_H-M   'P 1'
#
loop_
_entity.id
_entity.type
_entity.pdbx_description
1 polymer ?
#
loop_
_entity_poly.entity_id
_entity_poly.type
_entity_poly.pdbx_seq_one_letter_code
_entity_poly.pdbx_strand_id
1 'polypeptide(L)'
;MTQPAPSAAPAVDPTQPRVAVLLTGGTIGSGGHDAQDRLDYVDLAKVLTDEEALPLYTFPSDITVYTRRFSRIRSNDASVEFWLRLRQAILDTITDDPAVAGIVVAHGTATLEETAYFLHLTMPTEVPIVIVGAQRPPTAMGSDAQLNLANAVRVAASPASAGHGVLVAMDDEILSARDVTKSDNHRLSTFQARDHGRLGDIDPYGQVWFYRKLLRRHTTASRFATELPEYATPLPRVDIVTMYSGSDALALTAALANGARGVVVASLPPSMNPTAVDAAIDAAIAAGVTIVQSSRASRGRVVQRHGFDERGVIASDTLSPQAARLLLMLCLAAGLTRAEIIQAFATY
;
A
#
# COMPACT_ATOMS: atom_id res chain seq x y z
N MET A 1 33.04 17.69 -13.39
CA MET A 1 32.93 16.33 -12.82
C MET A 1 31.98 15.58 -13.71
N THR A 2 32.49 14.68 -14.54
CA THR A 2 31.73 13.85 -15.48
C THR A 2 30.94 12.80 -14.69
N GLN A 3 29.65 12.69 -14.96
CA GLN A 3 28.83 11.60 -14.45
C GLN A 3 29.43 10.26 -14.92
N PRO A 4 29.51 9.24 -14.03
CA PRO A 4 29.91 7.92 -14.48
C PRO A 4 28.84 7.38 -15.46
N ALA A 5 29.28 6.75 -16.52
CA ALA A 5 28.44 6.12 -17.51
C ALA A 5 27.54 5.04 -16.83
N PRO A 6 26.30 4.87 -17.27
CA PRO A 6 25.46 3.80 -16.75
C PRO A 6 26.13 2.45 -17.03
N SER A 7 26.18 1.60 -16.00
CA SER A 7 26.63 0.21 -16.11
C SER A 7 25.90 -0.45 -17.29
N ALA A 8 26.64 -1.09 -18.18
CA ALA A 8 26.07 -1.83 -19.29
C ALA A 8 25.07 -2.86 -18.73
N ALA A 9 23.83 -2.80 -19.23
CA ALA A 9 22.83 -3.79 -18.89
C ALA A 9 23.37 -5.19 -19.19
N PRO A 10 23.14 -6.21 -18.33
CA PRO A 10 23.54 -7.58 -18.61
C PRO A 10 22.94 -8.03 -19.94
N ALA A 11 23.66 -8.90 -20.67
CA ALA A 11 23.17 -9.46 -21.92
C ALA A 11 21.80 -10.10 -21.68
N VAL A 12 20.76 -9.54 -22.29
CA VAL A 12 19.36 -9.93 -22.05
C VAL A 12 19.10 -11.20 -22.87
N ASP A 13 18.76 -12.31 -22.20
CA ASP A 13 18.16 -13.45 -22.85
C ASP A 13 16.70 -13.08 -23.23
N PRO A 14 16.37 -12.98 -24.51
CA PRO A 14 15.04 -12.54 -24.94
C PRO A 14 13.93 -13.55 -24.57
N THR A 15 14.28 -14.73 -24.13
CA THR A 15 13.34 -15.78 -23.72
C THR A 15 12.95 -15.71 -22.25
N GLN A 16 13.70 -14.97 -21.44
CA GLN A 16 13.44 -14.82 -20.01
C GLN A 16 12.44 -13.69 -19.72
N PRO A 17 11.51 -13.90 -18.74
CA PRO A 17 10.67 -12.81 -18.28
C PRO A 17 11.52 -11.68 -17.67
N ARG A 18 11.14 -10.43 -17.94
CA ARG A 18 11.83 -9.24 -17.48
C ARG A 18 11.08 -8.61 -16.32
N VAL A 19 11.74 -8.34 -15.21
CA VAL A 19 11.17 -7.70 -14.04
C VAL A 19 11.93 -6.43 -13.69
N ALA A 20 11.22 -5.33 -13.58
CA ALA A 20 11.78 -4.08 -13.08
C ALA A 20 11.60 -3.97 -11.56
N VAL A 21 12.67 -3.66 -10.84
CA VAL A 21 12.65 -3.40 -9.40
C VAL A 21 12.81 -1.91 -9.14
N LEU A 22 11.75 -1.25 -8.68
CA LEU A 22 11.79 0.14 -8.27
C LEU A 22 12.19 0.24 -6.79
N LEU A 23 13.33 0.88 -6.54
CA LEU A 23 13.89 1.04 -5.20
C LEU A 23 13.41 2.37 -4.59
N THR A 24 12.60 2.31 -3.53
CA THR A 24 12.05 3.51 -2.89
C THR A 24 12.71 3.87 -1.56
N GLY A 25 13.44 2.94 -0.95
CA GLY A 25 14.06 3.07 0.37
C GLY A 25 13.46 2.09 1.40
N GLY A 26 13.49 2.46 2.66
CA GLY A 26 13.01 1.62 3.77
C GLY A 26 14.03 0.57 4.22
N THR A 27 13.63 -0.30 5.16
CA THR A 27 14.47 -1.33 5.77
C THR A 27 15.19 -2.21 4.76
N ILE A 28 14.50 -2.58 3.69
CA ILE A 28 15.03 -3.41 2.59
C ILE A 28 16.22 -2.76 1.87
N GLY A 29 16.38 -1.43 1.95
CA GLY A 29 17.50 -0.67 1.40
C GLY A 29 18.39 -0.04 2.48
N SER A 30 18.28 -0.44 3.74
CA SER A 30 19.01 0.15 4.86
C SER A 30 20.15 -0.74 5.36
N GLY A 31 21.17 -0.16 5.98
CA GLY A 31 22.25 -0.88 6.65
C GLY A 31 22.26 -0.60 8.16
N GLY A 32 22.48 -1.65 8.96
CA GLY A 32 22.69 -1.56 10.38
C GLY A 32 24.16 -1.30 10.77
N HIS A 33 24.42 -1.15 12.06
CA HIS A 33 25.78 -1.02 12.63
C HIS A 33 26.60 -2.30 12.42
N ASP A 34 25.97 -3.43 12.70
CA ASP A 34 26.54 -4.77 12.58
C ASP A 34 25.46 -5.83 12.28
N ALA A 35 25.83 -7.08 12.26
CA ALA A 35 24.91 -8.18 11.95
C ALA A 35 23.85 -8.44 13.04
N GLN A 36 23.97 -7.88 14.22
CA GLN A 36 22.98 -8.02 15.32
C GLN A 36 22.00 -6.85 15.35
N ASP A 37 22.28 -5.75 14.64
CA ASP A 37 21.39 -4.61 14.54
C ASP A 37 20.12 -4.93 13.76
N ARG A 38 19.02 -5.05 14.47
CA ARG A 38 17.67 -5.31 13.92
C ARG A 38 16.67 -4.21 14.21
N LEU A 39 17.09 -3.15 14.91
CA LEU A 39 16.21 -2.05 15.32
C LEU A 39 16.89 -0.68 15.20
N ASP A 40 18.11 -0.54 15.70
CA ASP A 40 18.80 0.76 15.82
C ASP A 40 19.18 1.35 14.45
N TYR A 41 19.23 0.52 13.41
CA TYR A 41 19.40 0.97 11.99
C TYR A 41 18.39 2.06 11.60
N VAL A 42 17.22 2.10 12.24
CA VAL A 42 16.19 3.13 12.01
C VAL A 42 16.70 4.51 12.36
N ASP A 43 17.44 4.62 13.47
CA ASP A 43 17.99 5.89 13.98
C ASP A 43 19.23 6.32 13.18
N LEU A 44 19.98 5.35 12.64
CA LEU A 44 21.13 5.62 11.77
C LEU A 44 20.76 6.33 10.48
N ALA A 45 19.53 6.13 10.00
CA ALA A 45 19.06 6.60 8.70
C ALA A 45 20.01 6.25 7.52
N LYS A 46 20.84 5.21 7.69
CA LYS A 46 21.78 4.76 6.64
C LYS A 46 21.02 4.03 5.55
N VAL A 47 20.71 4.74 4.48
CA VAL A 47 20.24 4.12 3.22
C VAL A 47 21.47 3.72 2.42
N LEU A 48 21.55 2.44 2.08
CA LEU A 48 22.64 1.89 1.25
C LEU A 48 22.60 2.51 -0.14
N THR A 49 23.78 2.75 -0.72
CA THR A 49 23.89 3.05 -2.16
C THR A 49 23.52 1.82 -2.97
N ASP A 50 23.33 1.98 -4.29
CA ASP A 50 23.02 0.82 -5.14
C ASP A 50 24.20 -0.14 -5.21
N GLU A 51 25.44 0.37 -5.20
CA GLU A 51 26.67 -0.39 -5.15
C GLU A 51 26.82 -1.20 -3.85
N GLU A 52 26.34 -0.67 -2.72
CA GLU A 52 26.34 -1.36 -1.43
C GLU A 52 25.19 -2.37 -1.32
N ALA A 53 24.00 -2.03 -1.82
CA ALA A 53 22.79 -2.83 -1.64
C ALA A 53 22.71 -4.01 -2.63
N LEU A 54 22.94 -3.79 -3.92
CA LEU A 54 22.71 -4.82 -4.94
C LEU A 54 23.52 -6.10 -4.74
N PRO A 55 24.80 -6.07 -4.29
CA PRO A 55 25.55 -7.29 -4.00
C PRO A 55 25.00 -8.14 -2.84
N LEU A 56 24.12 -7.56 -2.01
CA LEU A 56 23.46 -8.28 -0.91
C LEU A 56 22.29 -9.13 -1.38
N TYR A 57 21.86 -8.98 -2.65
CA TYR A 57 20.71 -9.66 -3.20
C TYR A 57 21.12 -10.64 -4.30
N THR A 58 20.49 -11.81 -4.27
CA THR A 58 20.59 -12.80 -5.34
C THR A 58 19.22 -12.94 -5.99
N PHE A 59 19.15 -12.65 -7.26
CA PHE A 59 17.92 -12.80 -8.03
C PHE A 59 17.82 -14.19 -8.68
N PRO A 60 16.60 -14.69 -8.98
CA PRO A 60 16.41 -15.91 -9.75
C PRO A 60 17.13 -15.85 -11.09
N SER A 61 17.88 -16.88 -11.44
CA SER A 61 18.73 -16.91 -12.66
C SER A 61 17.94 -17.08 -13.96
N ASP A 62 16.68 -17.47 -13.85
CA ASP A 62 15.70 -17.66 -14.93
C ASP A 62 14.87 -16.41 -15.22
N ILE A 63 15.13 -15.29 -14.53
CA ILE A 63 14.43 -14.02 -14.67
C ILE A 63 15.46 -12.90 -14.89
N THR A 64 15.27 -12.12 -15.94
CA THR A 64 16.06 -10.92 -16.16
C THR A 64 15.59 -9.79 -15.27
N VAL A 65 16.39 -9.41 -14.27
CA VAL A 65 16.05 -8.35 -13.31
C VAL A 65 16.88 -7.10 -13.58
N TYR A 66 16.23 -5.95 -13.62
CA TYR A 66 16.88 -4.65 -13.62
C TYR A 66 16.29 -3.72 -12.59
N THR A 67 17.13 -2.84 -12.04
CA THR A 67 16.74 -1.94 -10.96
C THR A 67 16.63 -0.50 -11.45
N ARG A 68 15.67 0.23 -10.90
CA ARG A 68 15.51 1.68 -11.06
C ARG A 68 15.39 2.34 -9.70
N ARG A 69 16.28 3.29 -9.41
CA ARG A 69 16.16 4.09 -8.20
C ARG A 69 15.07 5.14 -8.37
N PHE A 70 14.00 5.01 -7.59
CA PHE A 70 12.91 5.98 -7.57
C PHE A 70 13.13 7.04 -6.48
N SER A 71 13.44 6.60 -5.24
CA SER A 71 13.68 7.49 -4.11
C SER A 71 14.56 6.84 -3.04
N ARG A 72 14.83 7.58 -1.97
CA ARG A 72 15.52 7.09 -0.77
C ARG A 72 14.83 7.63 0.49
N ILE A 73 13.51 7.53 0.54
CA ILE A 73 12.74 8.01 1.69
C ILE A 73 12.56 6.92 2.74
N ARG A 74 12.34 7.35 3.96
CA ARG A 74 11.71 6.50 4.99
C ARG A 74 10.24 6.34 4.65
N SER A 75 9.66 5.17 4.83
CA SER A 75 8.25 4.96 4.47
C SER A 75 7.26 5.77 5.31
N ASN A 76 7.64 6.17 6.53
CA ASN A 76 6.84 7.09 7.35
C ASN A 76 6.71 8.51 6.76
N ASP A 77 7.55 8.86 5.77
CA ASP A 77 7.48 10.12 5.03
C ASP A 77 6.72 9.99 3.70
N ALA A 78 6.17 8.80 3.41
CA ALA A 78 5.34 8.62 2.22
C ALA A 78 4.10 9.51 2.29
N SER A 79 3.82 10.21 1.20
CA SER A 79 2.73 11.18 1.08
C SER A 79 1.91 10.90 -0.17
N VAL A 80 0.80 11.63 -0.32
CA VAL A 80 -0.01 11.57 -1.56
C VAL A 80 0.84 11.91 -2.79
N GLU A 81 1.70 12.91 -2.70
CA GLU A 81 2.61 13.28 -3.79
C GLU A 81 3.59 12.14 -4.12
N PHE A 82 4.13 11.47 -3.10
CA PHE A 82 4.96 10.30 -3.30
C PHE A 82 4.22 9.20 -4.06
N TRP A 83 2.97 8.91 -3.71
CA TRP A 83 2.17 7.89 -4.39
C TRP A 83 1.86 8.23 -5.84
N LEU A 84 1.52 9.50 -6.12
CA LEU A 84 1.28 9.97 -7.49
C LEU A 84 2.53 9.85 -8.35
N ARG A 85 3.69 10.25 -7.83
CA ARG A 85 4.97 10.12 -8.52
C ARG A 85 5.37 8.65 -8.72
N LEU A 86 5.14 7.79 -7.73
CA LEU A 86 5.42 6.35 -7.83
C LEU A 86 4.54 5.70 -8.89
N ARG A 87 3.23 6.04 -8.89
CA ARG A 87 2.31 5.61 -9.94
C ARG A 87 2.84 5.98 -11.34
N GLN A 88 3.25 7.23 -11.52
CA GLN A 88 3.79 7.68 -12.81
C GLN A 88 5.07 6.93 -13.18
N ALA A 89 6.01 6.75 -12.25
CA ALA A 89 7.25 6.03 -12.49
C ALA A 89 7.02 4.56 -12.90
N ILE A 90 5.97 3.91 -12.36
CA ILE A 90 5.56 2.57 -12.79
C ILE A 90 5.04 2.60 -14.24
N LEU A 91 4.19 3.56 -14.59
CA LEU A 91 3.67 3.72 -15.95
C LEU A 91 4.78 4.03 -16.96
N ASP A 92 5.70 4.90 -16.61
CA ASP A 92 6.87 5.21 -17.43
C ASP A 92 7.74 3.96 -17.64
N THR A 93 7.90 3.13 -16.60
CA THR A 93 8.66 1.87 -16.70
C THR A 93 8.01 0.90 -17.68
N ILE A 94 6.68 0.78 -17.63
CA ILE A 94 5.93 -0.09 -18.57
C ILE A 94 6.00 0.47 -20.01
N THR A 95 5.96 1.78 -20.16
CA THR A 95 6.06 2.45 -21.47
C THR A 95 7.46 2.31 -22.08
N ASP A 96 8.49 2.48 -21.26
CA ASP A 96 9.91 2.35 -21.69
C ASP A 96 10.28 0.88 -22.02
N ASP A 97 9.65 -0.08 -21.37
CA ASP A 97 9.86 -1.52 -21.57
C ASP A 97 8.53 -2.25 -21.76
N PRO A 98 7.95 -2.24 -22.98
CA PRO A 98 6.69 -2.94 -23.26
C PRO A 98 6.75 -4.47 -23.10
N ALA A 99 7.96 -5.04 -22.98
CA ALA A 99 8.18 -6.47 -22.73
C ALA A 99 8.35 -6.80 -21.24
N VAL A 100 8.20 -5.81 -20.35
CA VAL A 100 8.28 -6.05 -18.90
C VAL A 100 7.16 -7.00 -18.46
N ALA A 101 7.54 -8.11 -17.84
CA ALA A 101 6.60 -9.12 -17.35
C ALA A 101 5.96 -8.72 -16.01
N GLY A 102 6.66 -7.90 -15.21
CA GLY A 102 6.16 -7.43 -13.92
C GLY A 102 7.02 -6.36 -13.29
N ILE A 103 6.44 -5.67 -12.31
CA ILE A 103 7.08 -4.59 -11.56
C ILE A 103 7.13 -4.99 -10.08
N VAL A 104 8.29 -4.85 -9.47
CA VAL A 104 8.48 -4.95 -8.02
C VAL A 104 8.76 -3.57 -7.45
N VAL A 105 8.08 -3.20 -6.37
CA VAL A 105 8.35 -1.98 -5.60
C VAL A 105 8.94 -2.36 -4.25
N ALA A 106 10.24 -2.17 -4.08
CA ALA A 106 10.93 -2.36 -2.80
C ALA A 106 10.66 -1.16 -1.90
N HIS A 107 9.85 -1.35 -0.86
CA HIS A 107 9.24 -0.28 -0.04
C HIS A 107 9.52 -0.50 1.45
N GLY A 108 9.56 0.58 2.22
CA GLY A 108 9.62 0.46 3.68
C GLY A 108 8.26 0.06 4.28
N THR A 109 8.31 -0.74 5.35
CA THR A 109 7.15 -1.47 5.87
C THR A 109 6.13 -0.62 6.65
N ALA A 110 6.48 0.61 7.09
CA ALA A 110 5.58 1.40 7.94
C ALA A 110 4.29 1.84 7.24
N THR A 111 4.34 2.14 5.94
CA THR A 111 3.19 2.58 5.14
C THR A 111 3.00 1.75 3.87
N LEU A 112 3.58 0.56 3.84
CA LEU A 112 3.52 -0.34 2.69
C LEU A 112 2.08 -0.65 2.30
N GLU A 113 1.21 -0.93 3.28
CA GLU A 113 -0.19 -1.26 3.05
C GLU A 113 -0.97 -0.11 2.38
N GLU A 114 -0.66 1.14 2.76
CA GLU A 114 -1.30 2.33 2.17
C GLU A 114 -0.84 2.54 0.72
N THR A 115 0.48 2.47 0.47
CA THR A 115 1.03 2.55 -0.89
C THR A 115 0.46 1.46 -1.79
N ALA A 116 0.38 0.22 -1.27
CA ALA A 116 -0.17 -0.93 -1.99
C ALA A 116 -1.63 -0.69 -2.39
N TYR A 117 -2.47 -0.24 -1.46
CA TYR A 117 -3.88 -0.02 -1.73
C TYR A 117 -4.12 1.18 -2.66
N PHE A 118 -3.35 2.26 -2.52
CA PHE A 118 -3.42 3.39 -3.45
C PHE A 118 -3.14 2.95 -4.89
N LEU A 119 -2.06 2.21 -5.13
CA LEU A 119 -1.74 1.67 -6.45
C LEU A 119 -2.79 0.67 -6.94
N HIS A 120 -3.33 -0.17 -6.04
CA HIS A 120 -4.39 -1.13 -6.34
C HIS A 120 -5.65 -0.47 -6.91
N LEU A 121 -5.98 0.73 -6.42
CA LEU A 121 -7.13 1.50 -6.90
C LEU A 121 -6.83 2.31 -8.17
N THR A 122 -5.56 2.68 -8.41
CA THR A 122 -5.24 3.74 -9.38
C THR A 122 -4.40 3.28 -10.59
N MET A 123 -3.87 2.05 -10.60
CA MET A 123 -3.05 1.57 -11.72
C MET A 123 -3.89 1.07 -12.89
N PRO A 124 -3.78 1.69 -14.10
CA PRO A 124 -4.52 1.27 -15.30
C PRO A 124 -3.75 0.19 -16.09
N THR A 125 -3.31 -0.88 -15.43
CA THR A 125 -2.50 -1.93 -16.07
C THR A 125 -2.83 -3.31 -15.54
N GLU A 126 -2.67 -4.33 -16.39
CA GLU A 126 -2.70 -5.75 -16.03
C GLU A 126 -1.30 -6.32 -15.76
N VAL A 127 -0.23 -5.54 -16.02
CA VAL A 127 1.12 -5.95 -15.65
C VAL A 127 1.18 -6.15 -14.15
N PRO A 128 1.62 -7.31 -13.65
CA PRO A 128 1.72 -7.58 -12.23
C PRO A 128 2.58 -6.54 -11.49
N ILE A 129 2.05 -5.99 -10.42
CA ILE A 129 2.75 -5.07 -9.53
C ILE A 129 2.82 -5.71 -8.15
N VAL A 130 4.02 -5.93 -7.65
CA VAL A 130 4.28 -6.57 -6.37
C VAL A 130 5.03 -5.61 -5.46
N ILE A 131 4.48 -5.31 -4.29
CA ILE A 131 5.15 -4.51 -3.28
C ILE A 131 5.79 -5.45 -2.26
N VAL A 132 7.02 -5.13 -1.88
CA VAL A 132 7.82 -5.93 -0.97
C VAL A 132 8.59 -5.04 0.00
N GLY A 133 8.81 -5.55 1.20
CA GLY A 133 9.64 -4.90 2.21
C GLY A 133 10.47 -5.91 2.98
N ALA A 134 11.09 -5.45 4.06
CA ALA A 134 11.78 -6.31 5.01
C ALA A 134 11.58 -5.79 6.44
N GLN A 135 11.52 -6.70 7.41
CA GLN A 135 11.49 -6.36 8.82
C GLN A 135 12.90 -6.18 9.40
N ARG A 136 13.89 -6.82 8.79
CA ARG A 136 15.31 -6.73 9.17
C ARG A 136 16.13 -6.21 8.00
N PRO A 137 17.10 -5.31 8.24
CA PRO A 137 17.94 -4.81 7.17
C PRO A 137 18.77 -5.95 6.54
N PRO A 138 19.16 -5.86 5.27
CA PRO A 138 19.88 -6.93 4.58
C PRO A 138 21.24 -7.27 5.23
N THR A 139 21.80 -6.37 6.02
CA THR A 139 23.03 -6.57 6.79
C THR A 139 22.83 -7.35 8.09
N ALA A 140 21.58 -7.52 8.55
CA ALA A 140 21.31 -8.18 9.84
C ALA A 140 21.28 -9.70 9.72
N MET A 141 21.71 -10.37 10.79
CA MET A 141 21.58 -11.81 10.92
C MET A 141 20.11 -12.25 10.90
N GLY A 142 19.78 -13.23 10.03
CA GLY A 142 18.42 -13.69 9.84
C GLY A 142 17.52 -12.64 9.17
N SER A 143 18.10 -11.83 8.29
CA SER A 143 17.35 -10.89 7.45
C SER A 143 16.38 -11.64 6.53
N ASP A 144 15.16 -11.10 6.41
CA ASP A 144 14.13 -11.50 5.47
C ASP A 144 14.23 -10.79 4.11
N ALA A 145 15.09 -9.76 4.01
CA ALA A 145 15.14 -8.87 2.86
C ALA A 145 15.46 -9.59 1.55
N GLN A 146 16.45 -10.49 1.55
CA GLN A 146 16.90 -11.17 0.35
C GLN A 146 15.82 -12.13 -0.18
N LEU A 147 15.24 -12.96 0.69
CA LEU A 147 14.23 -13.92 0.30
C LEU A 147 12.94 -13.23 -0.14
N ASN A 148 12.48 -12.24 0.62
CA ASN A 148 11.30 -11.46 0.25
C ASN A 148 11.44 -10.81 -1.13
N LEU A 149 12.60 -10.21 -1.43
CA LEU A 149 12.82 -9.58 -2.73
C LEU A 149 12.88 -10.60 -3.87
N ALA A 150 13.57 -11.73 -3.68
CA ALA A 150 13.63 -12.81 -4.66
C ALA A 150 12.23 -13.39 -4.94
N ASN A 151 11.42 -13.60 -3.90
CA ASN A 151 10.04 -14.06 -4.01
C ASN A 151 9.14 -13.05 -4.71
N ALA A 152 9.27 -11.75 -4.40
CA ALA A 152 8.53 -10.71 -5.09
C ALA A 152 8.84 -10.67 -6.59
N VAL A 153 10.11 -10.89 -6.98
CA VAL A 153 10.52 -11.01 -8.39
C VAL A 153 9.86 -12.22 -9.05
N ARG A 154 9.82 -13.38 -8.39
CA ARG A 154 9.12 -14.57 -8.91
C ARG A 154 7.63 -14.35 -9.09
N VAL A 155 6.97 -13.73 -8.09
CA VAL A 155 5.55 -13.38 -8.18
C VAL A 155 5.30 -12.40 -9.32
N ALA A 156 6.15 -11.37 -9.49
CA ALA A 156 6.01 -10.39 -10.56
C ALA A 156 6.22 -10.98 -11.95
N ALA A 157 7.14 -11.95 -12.08
CA ALA A 157 7.40 -12.66 -13.34
C ALA A 157 6.33 -13.70 -13.70
N SER A 158 5.52 -14.13 -12.73
CA SER A 158 4.53 -15.20 -12.94
C SER A 158 3.33 -14.71 -13.73
N PRO A 159 2.99 -15.34 -14.86
CA PRO A 159 1.76 -15.02 -15.59
C PRO A 159 0.48 -15.22 -14.74
N ALA A 160 0.53 -16.12 -13.74
CA ALA A 160 -0.58 -16.36 -12.83
C ALA A 160 -0.90 -15.15 -11.94
N SER A 161 0.02 -14.19 -11.80
CA SER A 161 -0.19 -12.97 -11.01
C SER A 161 -1.06 -11.93 -11.72
N ALA A 162 -1.22 -12.03 -13.03
CA ALA A 162 -2.06 -11.12 -13.79
C ALA A 162 -3.54 -11.19 -13.35
N GLY A 163 -4.21 -10.03 -13.27
CA GLY A 163 -5.62 -9.93 -12.87
C GLY A 163 -5.89 -10.17 -11.37
N HIS A 164 -4.85 -10.12 -10.51
CA HIS A 164 -4.98 -10.13 -9.04
C HIS A 164 -4.88 -8.72 -8.42
N GLY A 165 -4.69 -7.69 -9.25
CA GLY A 165 -4.41 -6.33 -8.78
C GLY A 165 -2.99 -6.18 -8.26
N VAL A 166 -2.76 -5.18 -7.41
CA VAL A 166 -1.48 -5.02 -6.73
C VAL A 166 -1.37 -6.05 -5.61
N LEU A 167 -0.24 -6.73 -5.57
CA LEU A 167 0.09 -7.78 -4.62
C LEU A 167 1.14 -7.30 -3.61
N VAL A 168 1.16 -7.93 -2.45
CA VAL A 168 2.24 -7.80 -1.46
C VAL A 168 2.83 -9.19 -1.24
N ALA A 169 4.16 -9.32 -1.42
CA ALA A 169 4.88 -10.56 -1.19
C ALA A 169 5.80 -10.41 0.04
N MET A 170 5.48 -11.09 1.11
CA MET A 170 6.20 -11.04 2.39
C MET A 170 6.10 -12.41 3.09
N ASP A 171 7.22 -12.88 3.66
CA ASP A 171 7.25 -14.10 4.48
C ASP A 171 6.62 -15.31 3.77
N ASP A 172 7.01 -15.53 2.50
CA ASP A 172 6.53 -16.55 1.57
C ASP A 172 5.03 -16.48 1.23
N GLU A 173 4.30 -15.48 1.72
CA GLU A 173 2.87 -15.27 1.45
C GLU A 173 2.62 -14.23 0.35
N ILE A 174 1.58 -14.47 -0.45
CA ILE A 174 1.05 -13.52 -1.44
C ILE A 174 -0.26 -12.94 -0.91
N LEU A 175 -0.26 -11.67 -0.62
CA LEU A 175 -1.37 -10.94 -0.01
C LEU A 175 -1.99 -9.94 -1.01
N SER A 176 -3.30 -9.73 -0.90
CA SER A 176 -3.97 -8.64 -1.62
C SER A 176 -3.62 -7.29 -1.00
N ALA A 177 -3.30 -6.30 -1.82
CA ALA A 177 -3.14 -4.92 -1.38
C ALA A 177 -4.38 -4.33 -0.67
N ARG A 178 -5.57 -4.88 -0.94
CA ARG A 178 -6.80 -4.46 -0.28
C ARG A 178 -6.90 -4.91 1.18
N ASP A 179 -6.40 -6.12 1.46
CA ASP A 179 -6.67 -6.78 2.74
C ASP A 179 -5.45 -6.82 3.66
N VAL A 180 -4.27 -6.53 3.10
CA VAL A 180 -3.01 -6.57 3.84
C VAL A 180 -2.95 -5.51 4.93
N THR A 181 -2.39 -5.88 6.07
CA THR A 181 -2.09 -4.95 7.16
C THR A 181 -0.83 -5.37 7.91
N LYS A 182 -0.07 -4.39 8.38
CA LYS A 182 1.06 -4.61 9.30
C LYS A 182 0.51 -4.83 10.69
N SER A 183 0.53 -6.07 11.18
CA SER A 183 -0.09 -6.50 12.43
C SER A 183 0.86 -6.56 13.63
N ASP A 184 2.17 -6.50 13.39
CA ASP A 184 3.21 -6.60 14.43
C ASP A 184 4.36 -5.61 14.13
N ASN A 185 5.06 -5.17 15.17
CA ASN A 185 6.17 -4.24 15.02
C ASN A 185 7.45 -4.90 14.48
N HIS A 186 7.72 -6.16 14.81
CA HIS A 186 9.05 -6.78 14.65
C HIS A 186 9.05 -8.16 14.01
N ARG A 187 7.95 -8.91 14.05
CA ARG A 187 7.89 -10.26 13.50
C ARG A 187 8.02 -10.26 11.97
N LEU A 188 8.65 -11.28 11.41
CA LEU A 188 8.74 -11.44 9.95
C LEU A 188 7.35 -11.65 9.34
N SER A 189 6.50 -12.44 10.01
CA SER A 189 5.10 -12.70 9.65
C SER A 189 4.15 -11.55 10.01
N THR A 190 4.62 -10.31 9.98
CA THR A 190 3.85 -9.14 10.41
C THR A 190 2.75 -8.73 9.44
N PHE A 191 2.94 -8.97 8.13
CA PHE A 191 1.93 -8.67 7.14
C PHE A 191 0.91 -9.79 7.05
N GLN A 192 -0.35 -9.45 7.28
CA GLN A 192 -1.45 -10.42 7.29
C GLN A 192 -2.64 -9.88 6.52
N ALA A 193 -3.39 -10.76 5.88
CA ALA A 193 -4.71 -10.43 5.37
C ALA A 193 -5.72 -10.47 6.51
N ARG A 194 -6.44 -9.38 6.74
CA ARG A 194 -7.29 -9.17 7.92
C ARG A 194 -8.36 -10.26 8.09
N ASP A 195 -9.33 -10.31 7.21
CA ASP A 195 -10.50 -11.20 7.33
C ASP A 195 -10.50 -12.33 6.31
N HIS A 196 -9.76 -12.16 5.20
CA HIS A 196 -9.91 -13.03 4.04
C HIS A 196 -8.73 -13.99 3.82
N GLY A 197 -7.61 -13.83 4.53
CA GLY A 197 -6.39 -14.65 4.40
C GLY A 197 -5.59 -14.38 3.11
N ARG A 198 -4.45 -15.04 2.94
CA ARG A 198 -3.58 -14.88 1.78
C ARG A 198 -4.24 -15.31 0.46
N LEU A 199 -3.81 -14.75 -0.65
CA LEU A 199 -4.22 -15.17 -2.00
C LEU A 199 -3.48 -16.43 -2.46
N GLY A 200 -2.24 -16.58 -2.05
CA GLY A 200 -1.36 -17.66 -2.43
C GLY A 200 -0.09 -17.69 -1.60
N ASP A 201 0.86 -18.50 -2.01
CA ASP A 201 2.20 -18.53 -1.43
C ASP A 201 3.28 -18.89 -2.48
N ILE A 202 4.51 -18.80 -2.04
CA ILE A 202 5.69 -19.20 -2.80
C ILE A 202 6.29 -20.40 -2.06
N ASP A 203 6.38 -21.55 -2.74
CA ASP A 203 6.91 -22.76 -2.14
C ASP A 203 8.46 -22.71 -2.00
N PRO A 204 9.08 -23.65 -1.26
CA PRO A 204 10.54 -23.70 -1.10
C PRO A 204 11.34 -23.84 -2.40
N TYR A 205 10.71 -24.23 -3.50
CA TYR A 205 11.32 -24.29 -4.83
C TYR A 205 11.14 -22.97 -5.62
N GLY A 206 10.43 -22.00 -5.02
CA GLY A 206 10.14 -20.71 -5.64
C GLY A 206 8.98 -20.75 -6.63
N GLN A 207 8.15 -21.80 -6.58
CA GLN A 207 6.93 -21.86 -7.40
C GLN A 207 5.83 -21.00 -6.78
N VAL A 208 5.15 -20.24 -7.63
CA VAL A 208 4.06 -19.31 -7.25
C VAL A 208 2.72 -20.04 -7.34
N TRP A 209 2.00 -20.07 -6.25
CA TRP A 209 0.70 -20.72 -6.14
C TRP A 209 -0.37 -19.73 -5.71
N PHE A 210 -1.49 -19.68 -6.46
CA PHE A 210 -2.69 -18.92 -6.08
C PHE A 210 -3.82 -19.89 -5.73
N TYR A 211 -4.48 -19.68 -4.59
CA TYR A 211 -5.59 -20.48 -4.09
C TYR A 211 -6.94 -19.83 -4.31
N ARG A 212 -6.95 -18.49 -4.50
CA ARG A 212 -8.16 -17.71 -4.65
C ARG A 212 -7.89 -16.37 -5.33
N LYS A 213 -8.95 -15.72 -5.79
CA LYS A 213 -8.93 -14.42 -6.44
C LYS A 213 -9.74 -13.40 -5.64
N LEU A 214 -9.32 -12.15 -5.64
CA LEU A 214 -10.10 -11.06 -5.09
C LEU A 214 -11.32 -10.78 -5.98
N LEU A 215 -12.50 -10.65 -5.36
CA LEU A 215 -13.75 -10.34 -6.07
C LEU A 215 -14.03 -8.84 -6.17
N ARG A 216 -13.30 -8.02 -5.41
CA ARG A 216 -13.42 -6.55 -5.43
C ARG A 216 -12.72 -5.98 -6.65
N ARG A 217 -13.24 -4.86 -7.18
CA ARG A 217 -12.65 -4.19 -8.35
C ARG A 217 -11.31 -3.54 -8.00
N HIS A 218 -10.40 -3.57 -8.95
CA HIS A 218 -9.06 -3.01 -8.80
C HIS A 218 -8.46 -2.67 -10.17
N THR A 219 -7.32 -2.05 -10.20
CA THR A 219 -6.51 -1.75 -11.39
C THR A 219 -7.37 -1.33 -12.57
N THR A 220 -7.31 -1.99 -13.70
CA THR A 220 -8.05 -1.65 -14.93
C THR A 220 -9.58 -1.65 -14.75
N ALA A 221 -10.12 -2.39 -13.76
CA ALA A 221 -11.55 -2.38 -13.43
C ALA A 221 -11.94 -1.27 -12.43
N SER A 222 -10.97 -0.50 -11.94
CA SER A 222 -11.23 0.64 -11.05
C SER A 222 -11.47 1.91 -11.87
N ARG A 223 -12.53 2.65 -11.53
CA ARG A 223 -12.76 3.98 -12.14
C ARG A 223 -11.60 4.94 -11.84
N PHE A 224 -10.99 4.82 -10.67
CA PHE A 224 -9.88 5.70 -10.25
C PHE A 224 -8.60 5.46 -11.05
N ALA A 225 -8.47 4.33 -11.73
CA ALA A 225 -7.33 4.06 -12.60
C ALA A 225 -7.34 4.92 -13.86
N THR A 226 -8.52 5.19 -14.42
CA THR A 226 -8.71 5.99 -15.64
C THR A 226 -8.98 7.47 -15.36
N GLU A 227 -9.68 7.78 -14.28
CA GLU A 227 -10.09 9.15 -13.97
C GLU A 227 -9.03 9.94 -13.15
N LEU A 228 -8.11 9.26 -12.45
CA LEU A 228 -7.12 9.93 -11.59
C LEU A 228 -6.28 11.01 -12.28
N PRO A 229 -5.85 10.88 -13.55
CA PRO A 229 -5.06 11.92 -14.22
C PRO A 229 -5.80 13.26 -14.37
N GLU A 230 -7.14 13.23 -14.34
CA GLU A 230 -7.98 14.40 -14.45
C GLU A 230 -8.20 15.11 -13.10
N TYR A 231 -7.87 14.44 -12.00
CA TYR A 231 -8.05 15.01 -10.67
C TYR A 231 -7.03 16.11 -10.41
N ALA A 232 -7.55 17.23 -9.93
CA ALA A 232 -6.68 18.31 -9.50
C ALA A 232 -5.79 17.85 -8.33
N THR A 233 -4.51 18.13 -8.42
CA THR A 233 -3.61 18.03 -7.28
C THR A 233 -3.54 19.37 -6.56
N PRO A 234 -3.56 19.40 -5.22
CA PRO A 234 -3.53 18.26 -4.30
C PRO A 234 -4.89 17.56 -4.17
N LEU A 235 -4.86 16.24 -3.87
CA LEU A 235 -6.06 15.49 -3.52
C LEU A 235 -6.71 16.06 -2.23
N PRO A 236 -8.04 15.93 -2.07
CA PRO A 236 -8.74 16.44 -0.90
C PRO A 236 -8.18 15.87 0.41
N ARG A 237 -8.05 16.73 1.43
CA ARG A 237 -7.63 16.30 2.75
C ARG A 237 -8.69 15.41 3.39
N VAL A 238 -8.26 14.21 3.82
CA VAL A 238 -9.03 13.27 4.62
C VAL A 238 -8.19 12.84 5.81
N ASP A 239 -8.71 13.03 7.02
CA ASP A 239 -8.03 12.69 8.26
C ASP A 239 -8.64 11.44 8.90
N ILE A 240 -7.86 10.74 9.74
CA ILE A 240 -8.32 9.63 10.58
C ILE A 240 -8.38 10.11 12.02
N VAL A 241 -9.51 9.88 12.69
CA VAL A 241 -9.68 10.18 14.10
C VAL A 241 -9.99 8.89 14.85
N THR A 242 -9.12 8.52 15.80
CA THR A 242 -9.27 7.28 16.57
C THR A 242 -9.98 7.52 17.89
N MET A 243 -11.02 6.72 18.15
CA MET A 243 -11.78 6.77 19.40
C MET A 243 -11.17 5.87 20.47
N TYR A 244 -11.19 6.37 21.70
CA TYR A 244 -10.76 5.66 22.92
C TYR A 244 -11.70 6.00 24.08
N SER A 245 -11.52 5.34 25.24
CA SER A 245 -12.33 5.64 26.42
C SER A 245 -12.03 7.05 26.91
N GLY A 246 -13.05 7.90 27.01
CA GLY A 246 -12.92 9.31 27.36
C GLY A 246 -12.53 10.23 26.21
N SER A 247 -12.47 9.75 24.95
CA SER A 247 -12.27 10.64 23.81
C SER A 247 -13.47 11.60 23.64
N ASP A 248 -13.16 12.81 23.25
CA ASP A 248 -14.08 13.90 22.94
C ASP A 248 -14.03 14.29 21.46
N ALA A 249 -14.67 15.40 21.12
CA ALA A 249 -14.73 15.90 19.75
C ALA A 249 -13.49 16.70 19.31
N LEU A 250 -12.47 16.90 20.16
CA LEU A 250 -11.35 17.82 19.88
C LEU A 250 -10.60 17.44 18.58
N ALA A 251 -10.25 16.18 18.42
CA ALA A 251 -9.51 15.72 17.24
C ALA A 251 -10.33 15.89 15.95
N LEU A 252 -11.62 15.59 15.98
CA LEU A 252 -12.53 15.82 14.87
C LEU A 252 -12.64 17.32 14.52
N THR A 253 -12.87 18.14 15.54
CA THR A 253 -12.98 19.60 15.36
C THR A 253 -11.68 20.20 14.79
N ALA A 254 -10.52 19.73 15.26
CA ALA A 254 -9.23 20.17 14.75
C ALA A 254 -9.02 19.76 13.27
N ALA A 255 -9.42 18.56 12.87
CA ALA A 255 -9.37 18.14 11.46
C ALA A 255 -10.23 19.07 10.57
N LEU A 256 -11.44 19.37 11.01
CA LEU A 256 -12.36 20.27 10.30
C LEU A 256 -11.79 21.71 10.18
N ALA A 257 -11.27 22.25 11.27
CA ALA A 257 -10.67 23.58 11.30
C ALA A 257 -9.44 23.70 10.37
N ASN A 258 -8.80 22.57 10.08
CA ASN A 258 -7.67 22.50 9.14
C ASN A 258 -8.06 22.05 7.72
N GLY A 259 -9.34 22.15 7.36
CA GLY A 259 -9.81 21.99 5.98
C GLY A 259 -10.02 20.53 5.55
N ALA A 260 -10.23 19.58 6.47
CA ALA A 260 -10.60 18.23 6.11
C ALA A 260 -11.95 18.23 5.35
N ARG A 261 -11.96 17.66 4.15
CA ARG A 261 -13.15 17.45 3.32
C ARG A 261 -13.84 16.13 3.64
N GLY A 262 -13.12 15.23 4.29
CA GLY A 262 -13.63 13.96 4.82
C GLY A 262 -12.90 13.56 6.09
N VAL A 263 -13.56 12.79 6.92
CA VAL A 263 -12.96 12.20 8.13
C VAL A 263 -13.36 10.74 8.24
N VAL A 264 -12.38 9.89 8.49
CA VAL A 264 -12.58 8.49 8.85
C VAL A 264 -12.51 8.37 10.36
N VAL A 265 -13.60 7.95 10.97
CA VAL A 265 -13.68 7.74 12.42
C VAL A 265 -13.37 6.28 12.74
N ALA A 266 -12.18 6.00 13.27
CA ALA A 266 -11.80 4.69 13.80
C ALA A 266 -12.45 4.47 15.16
N SER A 267 -13.71 4.04 15.15
CA SER A 267 -14.62 3.99 16.28
C SER A 267 -14.35 2.83 17.24
N LEU A 268 -15.00 2.89 18.38
CA LEU A 268 -15.07 1.76 19.31
C LEU A 268 -15.93 0.63 18.71
N PRO A 269 -15.49 -0.65 18.81
CA PRO A 269 -16.34 -1.76 18.37
C PRO A 269 -17.67 -1.80 19.12
N PRO A 270 -18.77 -2.16 18.45
CA PRO A 270 -18.97 -2.48 17.05
C PRO A 270 -19.37 -1.27 16.16
N SER A 271 -18.57 -0.22 16.06
CA SER A 271 -18.84 1.05 15.36
C SER A 271 -19.66 2.06 16.19
N MET A 272 -19.22 2.31 17.42
CA MET A 272 -19.81 3.27 18.36
C MET A 272 -18.84 4.42 18.66
N ASN A 273 -19.41 5.58 18.96
CA ASN A 273 -18.64 6.75 19.41
C ASN A 273 -19.17 7.24 20.76
N PRO A 274 -18.39 8.01 21.53
CA PRO A 274 -18.94 8.79 22.63
C PRO A 274 -19.99 9.80 22.15
N THR A 275 -20.99 10.07 22.96
CA THR A 275 -22.13 10.94 22.58
C THR A 275 -21.69 12.34 22.11
N ALA A 276 -20.66 12.91 22.76
CA ALA A 276 -20.13 14.22 22.36
C ALA A 276 -19.49 14.20 20.95
N VAL A 277 -18.89 13.08 20.56
CA VAL A 277 -18.33 12.88 19.21
C VAL A 277 -19.45 12.71 18.19
N ASP A 278 -20.51 12.00 18.52
CA ASP A 278 -21.66 11.83 17.62
C ASP A 278 -22.31 13.17 17.27
N ALA A 279 -22.49 14.09 18.24
CA ALA A 279 -22.99 15.42 17.97
C ALA A 279 -22.06 16.24 17.06
N ALA A 280 -20.74 16.09 17.21
CA ALA A 280 -19.77 16.74 16.35
C ALA A 280 -19.75 16.14 14.92
N ILE A 281 -19.98 14.83 14.78
CA ILE A 281 -20.16 14.16 13.49
C ILE A 281 -21.37 14.75 12.75
N ASP A 282 -22.52 14.89 13.44
CA ASP A 282 -23.73 15.45 12.83
C ASP A 282 -23.54 16.90 12.39
N ALA A 283 -22.84 17.71 13.19
CA ALA A 283 -22.46 19.08 12.81
C ALA A 283 -21.50 19.11 11.60
N ALA A 284 -20.54 18.21 11.53
CA ALA A 284 -19.60 18.10 10.40
C ALA A 284 -20.34 17.75 9.10
N ILE A 285 -21.27 16.80 9.15
CA ILE A 285 -22.08 16.41 7.99
C ILE A 285 -22.97 17.57 7.54
N ALA A 286 -23.60 18.27 8.48
CA ALA A 286 -24.38 19.47 8.16
C ALA A 286 -23.54 20.59 7.51
N ALA A 287 -22.25 20.66 7.82
CA ALA A 287 -21.27 21.56 7.18
C ALA A 287 -20.71 21.03 5.84
N GLY A 288 -21.21 19.89 5.35
CA GLY A 288 -20.80 19.32 4.05
C GLY A 288 -19.54 18.46 4.08
N VAL A 289 -19.07 18.04 5.27
CA VAL A 289 -17.92 17.13 5.39
C VAL A 289 -18.40 15.67 5.34
N THR A 290 -17.74 14.85 4.56
CA THR A 290 -18.09 13.43 4.44
C THR A 290 -17.47 12.63 5.58
N ILE A 291 -18.30 11.91 6.32
CA ILE A 291 -17.87 11.08 7.45
C ILE A 291 -18.00 9.59 7.10
N VAL A 292 -16.88 8.88 7.23
CA VAL A 292 -16.83 7.42 7.10
C VAL A 292 -16.59 6.82 8.49
N GLN A 293 -17.52 5.98 8.93
CA GLN A 293 -17.39 5.21 10.15
C GLN A 293 -16.63 3.92 9.89
N SER A 294 -15.44 3.81 10.44
CA SER A 294 -14.62 2.61 10.48
C SER A 294 -14.50 2.09 11.90
N SER A 295 -13.61 1.17 12.17
CA SER A 295 -13.38 0.61 13.49
C SER A 295 -11.90 0.55 13.83
N ARG A 296 -11.54 0.78 15.08
CA ARG A 296 -10.20 0.50 15.61
C ARG A 296 -9.94 -0.99 15.84
N ALA A 297 -10.98 -1.83 15.75
CA ALA A 297 -10.79 -3.27 15.77
C ALA A 297 -10.04 -3.72 14.53
N SER A 298 -9.11 -4.67 14.70
CA SER A 298 -8.29 -5.17 13.61
C SER A 298 -9.07 -5.99 12.58
N ARG A 299 -10.28 -6.46 12.92
CA ARG A 299 -11.13 -7.33 12.09
C ARG A 299 -12.59 -6.98 12.22
N GLY A 300 -13.37 -7.45 11.27
CA GLY A 300 -14.82 -7.35 11.26
C GLY A 300 -15.36 -6.22 10.40
N ARG A 301 -16.52 -6.43 9.86
CA ARG A 301 -17.20 -5.52 8.95
C ARG A 301 -17.93 -4.42 9.68
N VAL A 302 -17.74 -3.17 9.28
CA VAL A 302 -18.64 -2.06 9.65
C VAL A 302 -19.76 -2.00 8.63
N VAL A 303 -20.97 -2.32 9.06
CA VAL A 303 -22.15 -2.48 8.19
C VAL A 303 -22.86 -1.15 8.03
N GLN A 304 -23.24 -0.80 6.79
CA GLN A 304 -24.16 0.30 6.54
C GLN A 304 -25.51 -0.04 7.19
N ARG A 305 -25.98 0.79 8.11
CA ARG A 305 -27.18 0.56 8.91
C ARG A 305 -28.10 1.77 8.87
N HIS A 306 -29.37 1.53 9.16
CA HIS A 306 -30.42 2.56 9.10
C HIS A 306 -30.05 3.86 9.82
N GLY A 307 -29.54 3.81 11.05
CA GLY A 307 -29.11 5.01 11.77
C GLY A 307 -27.90 5.72 11.14
N PHE A 308 -27.09 5.04 10.30
CA PHE A 308 -26.07 5.72 9.49
C PHE A 308 -26.70 6.42 8.30
N ASP A 309 -27.71 5.82 7.67
CA ASP A 309 -28.40 6.43 6.55
C ASP A 309 -29.15 7.69 6.96
N GLU A 310 -29.84 7.67 8.09
CA GLU A 310 -30.55 8.82 8.66
C GLU A 310 -29.61 10.00 8.97
N ARG A 311 -28.41 9.71 9.47
CA ARG A 311 -27.42 10.73 9.85
C ARG A 311 -26.51 11.16 8.69
N GLY A 312 -26.51 10.46 7.57
CA GLY A 312 -25.59 10.72 6.45
C GLY A 312 -24.20 10.11 6.61
N VAL A 313 -23.97 9.23 7.59
CA VAL A 313 -22.70 8.52 7.82
C VAL A 313 -22.54 7.40 6.81
N ILE A 314 -21.31 7.11 6.40
CA ILE A 314 -20.94 6.03 5.48
C ILE A 314 -20.17 4.96 6.25
N ALA A 315 -20.47 3.70 6.06
CA ALA A 315 -19.74 2.59 6.65
C ALA A 315 -18.52 2.20 5.80
N SER A 316 -17.40 1.87 6.46
CA SER A 316 -16.15 1.48 5.78
C SER A 316 -16.12 0.04 5.25
N ASP A 317 -17.17 -0.73 5.42
CA ASP A 317 -17.18 -2.16 5.11
C ASP A 317 -16.04 -2.90 5.85
N THR A 318 -15.23 -3.68 5.18
CA THR A 318 -14.07 -4.40 5.74
C THR A 318 -12.76 -3.61 5.66
N LEU A 319 -12.76 -2.38 5.15
CA LEU A 319 -11.55 -1.59 5.02
C LEU A 319 -11.02 -1.11 6.39
N SER A 320 -9.70 -1.15 6.54
CA SER A 320 -9.04 -0.49 7.68
C SER A 320 -9.28 1.02 7.64
N PRO A 321 -9.12 1.75 8.74
CA PRO A 321 -9.20 3.21 8.70
C PRO A 321 -8.25 3.84 7.68
N GLN A 322 -7.05 3.30 7.51
CA GLN A 322 -6.06 3.75 6.54
C GLN A 322 -6.54 3.54 5.10
N ALA A 323 -7.00 2.34 4.77
CA ALA A 323 -7.54 2.03 3.45
C ALA A 323 -8.83 2.81 3.16
N ALA A 324 -9.72 2.94 4.14
CA ALA A 324 -10.94 3.74 4.03
C ALA A 324 -10.64 5.23 3.75
N ARG A 325 -9.57 5.77 4.36
CA ARG A 325 -9.09 7.13 4.10
C ARG A 325 -8.69 7.31 2.64
N LEU A 326 -7.94 6.37 2.08
CA LEU A 326 -7.49 6.43 0.69
C LEU A 326 -8.66 6.37 -0.29
N LEU A 327 -9.58 5.43 -0.08
CA LEU A 327 -10.77 5.31 -0.92
C LEU A 327 -11.64 6.56 -0.84
N LEU A 328 -11.88 7.10 0.36
CA LEU A 328 -12.65 8.33 0.53
C LEU A 328 -11.98 9.53 -0.15
N MET A 329 -10.65 9.65 -0.05
CA MET A 329 -9.89 10.71 -0.72
C MET A 329 -10.09 10.68 -2.23
N LEU A 330 -10.02 9.50 -2.84
CA LEU A 330 -10.25 9.32 -4.28
C LEU A 330 -11.72 9.58 -4.67
N CYS A 331 -12.66 9.14 -3.86
CA CYS A 331 -14.09 9.42 -4.08
C CYS A 331 -14.38 10.93 -4.06
N LEU A 332 -13.83 11.66 -3.11
CA LEU A 332 -14.00 13.11 -2.99
C LEU A 332 -13.30 13.85 -4.15
N ALA A 333 -12.13 13.39 -4.59
CA ALA A 333 -11.44 13.93 -5.75
C ALA A 333 -12.28 13.76 -7.03
N ALA A 334 -12.95 12.62 -7.16
CA ALA A 334 -13.84 12.33 -8.29
C ALA A 334 -15.22 13.04 -8.18
N GLY A 335 -15.47 13.81 -7.13
CA GLY A 335 -16.74 14.53 -6.92
C GLY A 335 -17.95 13.61 -6.71
N LEU A 336 -17.74 12.40 -6.15
CA LEU A 336 -18.81 11.44 -5.97
C LEU A 336 -19.82 11.90 -4.93
N THR A 337 -21.09 11.63 -5.22
CA THR A 337 -22.20 11.79 -4.27
C THR A 337 -22.09 10.77 -3.13
N ARG A 338 -22.78 11.02 -1.99
CA ARG A 338 -22.82 10.07 -0.88
C ARG A 338 -23.24 8.66 -1.31
N ALA A 339 -24.25 8.53 -2.17
CA ALA A 339 -24.73 7.22 -2.65
C ALA A 339 -23.64 6.49 -3.45
N GLU A 340 -22.92 7.20 -4.31
CA GLU A 340 -21.80 6.64 -5.07
C GLU A 340 -20.62 6.27 -4.16
N ILE A 341 -20.35 7.03 -3.11
CA ILE A 341 -19.32 6.69 -2.12
C ILE A 341 -19.69 5.41 -1.37
N ILE A 342 -20.94 5.26 -0.91
CA ILE A 342 -21.42 4.00 -0.30
C ILE A 342 -21.21 2.83 -1.27
N GLN A 343 -21.57 3.01 -2.54
CA GLN A 343 -21.35 1.98 -3.56
C GLN A 343 -19.86 1.70 -3.79
N ALA A 344 -18.98 2.72 -3.73
CA ALA A 344 -17.54 2.55 -3.84
C ALA A 344 -17.00 1.67 -2.70
N PHE A 345 -17.39 1.90 -1.45
CA PHE A 345 -17.01 1.05 -0.31
C PHE A 345 -17.52 -0.39 -0.43
N ALA A 346 -18.63 -0.62 -1.13
CA ALA A 346 -19.12 -1.96 -1.42
C ALA A 346 -18.42 -2.63 -2.62
N THR A 347 -17.73 -1.86 -3.47
CA THR A 347 -17.16 -2.31 -4.74
C THR A 347 -15.65 -2.56 -4.66
N TYR A 348 -14.93 -1.73 -3.92
CA TYR A 348 -13.47 -1.71 -3.84
C TYR A 348 -12.89 -2.32 -2.57
#